data_b7919ddd387f6380bdd38a3cf9460916
#
_entry.id   b7919ddd387f6380bdd38a3cf9460916
#
_cell.length_a   1.000
_cell.length_b   1.000
_cell.length_c   1.000
_cell.angle_alpha   90.00
_cell.angle_beta   90.00
_cell.angle_gamma   90.00
#
_symmetry.space_group_name_H-M   'P 1'
#
loop_
_entity.id
_entity.type
_entity.pdbx_description
1 polymer ?
#
loop_
_entity_poly.entity_id
_entity_poly.type
_entity_poly.pdbx_seq_one_letter_code
_entity_poly.pdbx_strand_id
1 'polypeptide(L)'
;TGNFGNVFDCYAASKMGMPLSKIIVAVNSNDILYRFFKNNDYSKKTVSETISPSMDISVASNFERLIYDFFLNSNSELCNKLYNNFPEISIKLEDSIWKKSSELFLSHSVDDDATIQCMKSFYEQHGFIIDPHTAVAAHAVDRLEEELMNETVILSTACLLYTSPSP
;
A
#
# COMPACT_ATOMS: atom_id res chain seq x y z
N THR A 1 -0.91 -3.05 2.44
CA THR A 1 0.52 -2.93 2.78
C THR A 1 0.74 -1.88 3.87
N GLY A 2 1.56 -2.17 4.87
CA GLY A 2 2.00 -1.15 5.86
C GLY A 2 3.21 -0.39 5.32
N ASN A 3 4.38 -1.01 5.42
CA ASN A 3 5.67 -0.36 5.22
C ASN A 3 6.13 -0.21 3.76
N PHE A 4 5.26 -0.49 2.78
CA PHE A 4 5.52 -0.38 1.34
C PHE A 4 6.57 -1.37 0.77
N GLY A 5 7.07 -2.31 1.54
CA GLY A 5 8.09 -3.28 1.07
C GLY A 5 7.64 -4.05 -0.16
N ASN A 6 6.58 -4.85 -0.04
CA ASN A 6 6.05 -5.66 -1.13
C ASN A 6 5.60 -4.84 -2.35
N VAL A 7 5.09 -3.64 -2.14
CA VAL A 7 4.72 -2.73 -3.24
C VAL A 7 5.95 -2.29 -4.00
N PHE A 8 7.04 -1.97 -3.29
CA PHE A 8 8.30 -1.63 -3.94
C PHE A 8 8.90 -2.83 -4.68
N ASP A 9 8.79 -4.04 -4.13
CA ASP A 9 9.25 -5.27 -4.79
C ASP A 9 8.48 -5.52 -6.10
N CYS A 10 7.15 -5.31 -6.11
CA CYS A 10 6.35 -5.35 -7.34
C CYS A 10 6.79 -4.29 -8.34
N TYR A 11 7.05 -3.06 -7.87
CA TYR A 11 7.56 -1.99 -8.72
C TYR A 11 8.93 -2.35 -9.33
N ALA A 12 9.85 -2.88 -8.52
CA ALA A 12 11.15 -3.32 -8.99
C ALA A 12 11.04 -4.44 -10.03
N ALA A 13 10.13 -5.42 -9.82
CA ALA A 13 9.85 -6.48 -10.76
C ALA A 13 9.33 -5.93 -12.11
N SER A 14 8.46 -4.91 -12.09
CA SER A 14 8.01 -4.25 -13.32
C SER A 14 9.16 -3.58 -14.08
N LYS A 15 10.10 -2.95 -13.38
CA LYS A 15 11.33 -2.38 -13.97
C LYS A 15 12.26 -3.44 -14.55
N MET A 16 12.21 -4.65 -14.03
CA MET A 16 12.95 -5.82 -14.55
C MET A 16 12.24 -6.50 -15.72
N GLY A 17 11.10 -6.01 -16.16
CA GLY A 17 10.37 -6.50 -17.33
C GLY A 17 9.15 -7.37 -17.00
N MET A 18 8.74 -7.50 -15.74
CA MET A 18 7.48 -8.16 -15.41
C MET A 18 6.31 -7.31 -15.95
N PRO A 19 5.39 -7.88 -16.74
CA PRO A 19 4.29 -7.13 -17.34
C PRO A 19 3.18 -6.89 -16.30
N LEU A 20 3.29 -5.80 -15.57
CA LEU A 20 2.26 -5.35 -14.62
C LEU A 20 1.53 -4.15 -15.20
N SER A 21 0.21 -4.25 -15.33
CA SER A 21 -0.64 -3.14 -15.75
C SER A 21 -0.88 -2.15 -14.62
N LYS A 22 -1.10 -2.65 -13.40
CA LYS A 22 -1.33 -1.85 -12.19
C LYS A 22 -0.70 -2.50 -10.96
N ILE A 23 -0.33 -1.68 -10.00
CA ILE A 23 0.06 -2.07 -8.65
C ILE A 23 -0.95 -1.44 -7.68
N ILE A 24 -1.64 -2.28 -6.89
CA ILE A 24 -2.71 -1.84 -5.99
C ILE A 24 -2.15 -1.73 -4.58
N VAL A 25 -2.18 -0.50 -4.05
CA VAL A 25 -1.72 -0.17 -2.70
C VAL A 25 -2.92 -0.17 -1.77
N ALA A 26 -3.17 -1.30 -1.11
CA ALA A 26 -4.22 -1.44 -0.12
C ALA A 26 -3.66 -1.15 1.28
N VAL A 27 -4.32 -0.29 2.04
CA VAL A 27 -3.94 0.10 3.41
C VAL A 27 -5.16 0.01 4.34
N ASN A 28 -4.94 -0.10 5.64
CA ASN A 28 -6.00 0.01 6.63
C ASN A 28 -6.37 1.49 6.90
N SER A 29 -7.03 1.79 8.03
CA SER A 29 -7.39 3.16 8.40
C SER A 29 -6.20 4.09 8.59
N ASN A 30 -4.97 3.55 8.71
CA ASN A 30 -3.73 4.33 8.70
C ASN A 30 -3.32 4.64 7.25
N ASP A 31 -3.92 5.65 6.70
CA ASP A 31 -4.16 5.91 5.29
C ASP A 31 -3.09 6.75 4.57
N ILE A 32 -1.87 6.89 5.12
CA ILE A 32 -0.84 7.80 4.56
C ILE A 32 -0.53 7.54 3.09
N LEU A 33 -0.37 6.26 2.70
CA LEU A 33 -0.10 5.89 1.31
C LEU A 33 -1.32 6.13 0.41
N TYR A 34 -2.52 5.81 0.89
CA TYR A 34 -3.76 6.10 0.16
C TYR A 34 -3.90 7.59 -0.14
N ARG A 35 -3.68 8.45 0.87
CA ARG A 35 -3.75 9.91 0.70
C ARG A 35 -2.69 10.42 -0.28
N PHE A 36 -1.49 9.85 -0.24
CA PHE A 36 -0.46 10.23 -1.19
C PHE A 36 -0.90 9.94 -2.65
N PHE A 37 -1.27 8.69 -2.95
CA PHE A 37 -1.64 8.32 -4.32
C PHE A 37 -2.93 8.98 -4.79
N LYS A 38 -3.86 9.30 -3.88
CA LYS A 38 -5.15 9.91 -4.21
C LYS A 38 -5.09 11.43 -4.29
N ASN A 39 -4.35 12.08 -3.40
CA ASN A 39 -4.42 13.52 -3.17
C ASN A 39 -3.05 14.22 -3.13
N ASN A 40 -1.96 13.53 -3.40
CA ASN A 40 -0.60 14.06 -3.25
C ASN A 40 -0.33 14.57 -1.80
N ASP A 41 -0.85 13.84 -0.80
CA ASP A 41 -0.72 14.19 0.62
C ASP A 41 -0.04 13.06 1.40
N TYR A 42 1.23 13.26 1.73
CA TYR A 42 2.01 12.35 2.58
C TYR A 42 2.29 12.99 3.94
N SER A 43 1.26 13.56 4.58
CA SER A 43 1.36 14.13 5.92
C SER A 43 1.15 13.08 7.00
N LYS A 44 1.94 13.16 8.09
CA LYS A 44 1.76 12.27 9.25
C LYS A 44 0.42 12.52 9.93
N LYS A 45 -0.19 11.43 10.39
CA LYS A 45 -1.32 11.44 11.32
C LYS A 45 -0.98 10.58 12.53
N THR A 46 -1.74 10.74 13.60
CA THR A 46 -1.73 9.80 14.73
C THR A 46 -2.13 8.43 14.24
N VAL A 47 -1.39 7.41 14.64
CA VAL A 47 -1.71 6.01 14.32
C VAL A 47 -2.93 5.58 15.11
N SER A 48 -3.86 4.93 14.43
CA SER A 48 -5.00 4.25 15.05
C SER A 48 -4.71 2.75 15.13
N GLU A 49 -4.98 2.13 16.26
CA GLU A 49 -4.92 0.67 16.40
C GLU A 49 -6.02 0.02 15.58
N THR A 50 -5.67 -1.02 14.83
CA THR A 50 -6.58 -1.79 13.99
C THR A 50 -6.39 -3.29 14.15
N ILE A 51 -7.29 -4.08 13.56
CA ILE A 51 -7.15 -5.55 13.52
C ILE A 51 -6.04 -6.04 12.58
N SER A 52 -5.40 -5.14 11.84
CA SER A 52 -4.23 -5.41 10.97
C SER A 52 -2.97 -4.68 11.45
N PRO A 53 -2.44 -5.00 12.66
CA PRO A 53 -1.46 -4.17 13.36
C PRO A 53 -0.13 -3.98 12.63
N SER A 54 0.29 -4.88 11.75
CA SER A 54 1.49 -4.69 10.93
C SER A 54 1.35 -3.56 9.89
N MET A 55 0.14 -3.05 9.70
CA MET A 55 -0.16 -1.90 8.84
C MET A 55 -0.41 -0.60 9.64
N ASP A 56 -0.32 -0.65 10.99
CA ASP A 56 -0.54 0.50 11.88
C ASP A 56 0.71 1.37 11.93
N ILE A 57 0.90 2.16 10.90
CA ILE A 57 2.07 3.01 10.72
C ILE A 57 1.68 4.46 10.39
N SER A 58 2.49 5.41 10.84
CA SER A 58 2.37 6.84 10.47
C SER A 58 3.22 7.20 9.25
N VAL A 59 4.26 6.40 8.95
CA VAL A 59 5.21 6.60 7.84
C VAL A 59 5.63 5.24 7.30
N ALA A 60 5.64 5.09 5.99
CA ALA A 60 6.09 3.88 5.31
C ALA A 60 7.57 4.02 4.92
N SER A 61 8.49 3.38 5.66
CA SER A 61 9.94 3.58 5.48
C SER A 61 10.46 3.15 4.10
N ASN A 62 9.86 2.13 3.48
CA ASN A 62 10.27 1.71 2.14
C ASN A 62 9.69 2.59 1.02
N PHE A 63 8.77 3.49 1.33
CA PHE A 63 8.21 4.41 0.36
C PHE A 63 9.24 5.41 -0.17
N GLU A 64 10.25 5.73 0.63
CA GLU A 64 11.39 6.57 0.22
C GLU A 64 12.08 6.04 -1.04
N ARG A 65 12.17 4.72 -1.19
CA ARG A 65 12.80 4.08 -2.36
C ARG A 65 12.02 4.39 -3.63
N LEU A 66 10.68 4.37 -3.57
CA LEU A 66 9.85 4.76 -4.71
C LEU A 66 9.99 6.25 -5.01
N ILE A 67 9.98 7.10 -3.99
CA ILE A 67 10.17 8.54 -4.15
C ILE A 67 11.50 8.82 -4.85
N TYR A 68 12.58 8.16 -4.42
CA TYR A 68 13.87 8.31 -5.05
C TYR A 68 13.87 7.88 -6.53
N ASP A 69 13.47 6.66 -6.83
CA ASP A 69 13.56 6.09 -8.16
C ASP A 69 12.55 6.71 -9.14
N PHE A 70 11.31 6.80 -8.73
CA PHE A 70 10.20 7.20 -9.60
C PHE A 70 10.14 8.71 -9.81
N PHE A 71 10.41 9.49 -8.76
CA PHE A 71 10.17 10.92 -8.79
C PHE A 71 11.43 11.79 -8.83
N LEU A 72 12.55 11.32 -8.30
CA LEU A 72 13.71 12.15 -8.02
C LEU A 72 14.99 11.73 -8.74
N ASN A 73 14.99 10.62 -9.42
CA ASN A 73 16.17 10.00 -10.05
C ASN A 73 17.05 10.95 -10.88
N SER A 74 16.50 12.08 -11.33
CA SER A 74 17.22 13.12 -12.09
C SER A 74 17.44 14.44 -11.34
N ASN A 75 17.03 14.54 -10.06
CA ASN A 75 17.09 15.80 -9.31
C ASN A 75 17.68 15.61 -7.91
N SER A 76 19.01 15.64 -7.81
CA SER A 76 19.73 15.49 -6.54
C SER A 76 19.43 16.58 -5.50
N GLU A 77 19.13 17.80 -5.92
CA GLU A 77 18.79 18.90 -5.00
C GLU A 77 17.43 18.67 -4.34
N LEU A 78 16.45 18.19 -5.10
CA LEU A 78 15.12 17.86 -4.57
C LEU A 78 15.20 16.63 -3.66
N CYS A 79 16.02 15.63 -4.00
CA CYS A 79 16.33 14.50 -3.14
C CYS A 79 16.86 14.97 -1.78
N ASN A 80 17.89 15.79 -1.78
CA ASN A 80 18.51 16.28 -0.55
C ASN A 80 17.52 17.09 0.30
N LYS A 81 16.69 17.92 -0.30
CA LYS A 81 15.63 18.66 0.43
C LYS A 81 14.62 17.74 1.08
N LEU A 82 14.18 16.69 0.41
CA LEU A 82 13.23 15.72 0.95
C LEU A 82 13.86 14.86 2.04
N TYR A 83 15.07 14.33 1.82
CA TYR A 83 15.72 13.47 2.81
C TYR A 83 16.15 14.20 4.08
N ASN A 84 16.62 15.45 3.98
CA ASN A 84 16.97 16.22 5.17
C ASN A 84 15.76 16.61 6.04
N ASN A 85 14.56 16.58 5.48
CA ASN A 85 13.33 16.95 6.17
C ASN A 85 12.39 15.76 6.43
N PHE A 86 12.74 14.57 5.96
CA PHE A 86 11.98 13.35 6.20
C PHE A 86 12.40 12.74 7.56
N PRO A 87 11.50 12.34 8.42
CA PRO A 87 10.06 12.17 8.30
C PRO A 87 9.23 13.29 8.93
N GLU A 88 9.78 14.47 9.17
CA GLU A 88 9.10 15.53 9.94
C GLU A 88 8.18 16.42 9.10
N ILE A 89 8.36 16.41 7.78
CA ILE A 89 7.60 17.26 6.86
C ILE A 89 6.72 16.42 5.93
N SER A 90 5.52 16.95 5.68
CA SER A 90 4.63 16.43 4.63
C SER A 90 5.34 16.47 3.26
N ILE A 91 5.38 15.34 2.55
CA ILE A 91 5.84 15.31 1.17
C ILE A 91 4.67 15.68 0.26
N LYS A 92 4.90 16.71 -0.55
CA LYS A 92 4.03 17.06 -1.67
C LYS A 92 4.90 17.22 -2.91
N LEU A 93 4.60 16.45 -3.93
CA LEU A 93 5.31 16.52 -5.22
C LEU A 93 4.66 17.52 -6.16
N GLU A 94 5.40 17.95 -7.18
CA GLU A 94 4.80 18.68 -8.29
C GLU A 94 3.71 17.84 -8.97
N ASP A 95 2.56 18.44 -9.28
CA ASP A 95 1.40 17.74 -9.81
C ASP A 95 1.71 16.99 -11.12
N SER A 96 2.59 17.53 -11.96
CA SER A 96 3.03 16.89 -13.20
C SER A 96 3.78 15.57 -12.98
N ILE A 97 4.56 15.51 -11.90
CA ILE A 97 5.33 14.33 -11.50
C ILE A 97 4.41 13.33 -10.78
N TRP A 98 3.62 13.83 -9.83
CA TRP A 98 2.72 12.99 -9.05
C TRP A 98 1.66 12.29 -9.91
N LYS A 99 1.07 12.95 -10.89
CA LYS A 99 0.06 12.37 -11.80
C LYS A 99 0.57 11.15 -12.56
N LYS A 100 1.87 11.06 -12.84
CA LYS A 100 2.47 9.87 -13.48
C LYS A 100 2.32 8.63 -12.61
N SER A 101 2.20 8.77 -11.29
CA SER A 101 2.00 7.62 -10.41
C SER A 101 0.67 6.91 -10.65
N SER A 102 -0.39 7.63 -11.05
CA SER A 102 -1.71 7.05 -11.34
C SER A 102 -1.74 6.14 -12.58
N GLU A 103 -0.71 6.24 -13.43
CA GLU A 103 -0.55 5.33 -14.58
C GLU A 103 -0.22 3.90 -14.12
N LEU A 104 0.50 3.75 -13.01
CA LEU A 104 0.92 2.46 -12.49
C LEU A 104 0.23 2.08 -11.16
N PHE A 105 -0.01 3.06 -10.28
CA PHE A 105 -0.50 2.79 -8.93
C PHE A 105 -1.98 3.15 -8.78
N LEU A 106 -2.72 2.22 -8.16
CA LEU A 106 -4.04 2.46 -7.58
C LEU A 106 -3.94 2.34 -6.06
N SER A 107 -4.80 3.02 -5.30
CA SER A 107 -4.79 2.90 -3.84
C SER A 107 -6.19 2.84 -3.24
N HIS A 108 -6.34 2.04 -2.19
CA HIS A 108 -7.56 1.90 -1.41
C HIS A 108 -7.25 1.88 0.08
N SER A 109 -8.10 2.53 0.89
CA SER A 109 -8.10 2.43 2.35
C SER A 109 -9.33 1.64 2.79
N VAL A 110 -9.14 0.70 3.70
CA VAL A 110 -10.16 -0.25 4.19
C VAL A 110 -10.19 -0.17 5.70
N ASP A 111 -11.36 0.07 6.29
CA ASP A 111 -11.55 0.07 7.74
C ASP A 111 -11.73 -1.35 8.30
N ASP A 112 -11.78 -1.46 9.62
CA ASP A 112 -11.91 -2.75 10.31
C ASP A 112 -13.25 -3.43 10.02
N ASP A 113 -14.33 -2.68 9.91
CA ASP A 113 -15.66 -3.25 9.62
C ASP A 113 -15.69 -3.90 8.23
N ALA A 114 -15.18 -3.21 7.22
CA ALA A 114 -15.05 -3.72 5.87
C ALA A 114 -14.08 -4.91 5.81
N THR A 115 -12.98 -4.87 6.58
CA THR A 115 -12.02 -5.96 6.70
C THR A 115 -12.68 -7.22 7.26
N ILE A 116 -13.45 -7.10 8.37
CA ILE A 116 -14.20 -8.21 8.98
C ILE A 116 -15.24 -8.78 8.01
N GLN A 117 -15.98 -7.93 7.31
CA GLN A 117 -16.94 -8.39 6.31
C GLN A 117 -16.27 -9.16 5.18
N CYS A 118 -15.13 -8.68 4.68
CA CYS A 118 -14.35 -9.37 3.66
C CYS A 118 -13.90 -10.75 4.15
N MET A 119 -13.37 -10.86 5.39
CA MET A 119 -12.97 -12.15 5.97
C MET A 119 -14.13 -13.14 6.03
N LYS A 120 -15.33 -12.69 6.46
CA LYS A 120 -16.53 -13.54 6.50
C LYS A 120 -16.92 -14.02 5.11
N SER A 121 -17.08 -13.08 4.16
CA SER A 121 -17.47 -13.42 2.78
C SER A 121 -16.47 -14.36 2.14
N PHE A 122 -15.19 -14.15 2.37
CA PHE A 122 -14.13 -15.01 1.83
C PHE A 122 -14.22 -16.44 2.39
N TYR A 123 -14.47 -16.58 3.70
CA TYR A 123 -14.68 -17.89 4.32
C TYR A 123 -15.93 -18.58 3.79
N GLU A 124 -17.05 -17.86 3.65
CA GLU A 124 -18.31 -18.40 3.12
C GLU A 124 -18.17 -18.87 1.67
N GLN A 125 -17.38 -18.18 0.85
CA GLN A 125 -17.21 -18.51 -0.57
C GLN A 125 -16.16 -19.58 -0.81
N HIS A 126 -15.07 -19.60 -0.04
CA HIS A 126 -13.89 -20.40 -0.31
C HIS A 126 -13.57 -21.46 0.76
N GLY A 127 -14.21 -21.40 1.92
CA GLY A 127 -14.05 -22.38 3.00
C GLY A 127 -12.75 -22.28 3.80
N PHE A 128 -11.94 -21.22 3.62
CA PHE A 128 -10.74 -20.99 4.42
C PHE A 128 -10.64 -19.54 4.92
N ILE A 129 -9.93 -19.34 6.02
CA ILE A 129 -9.80 -18.05 6.70
C ILE A 129 -8.54 -17.36 6.19
N ILE A 130 -8.69 -16.10 5.77
CA ILE A 130 -7.57 -15.19 5.50
C ILE A 130 -7.32 -14.31 6.71
N ASP A 131 -6.06 -13.88 6.89
CA ASP A 131 -5.72 -12.92 7.95
C ASP A 131 -6.20 -11.50 7.62
N PRO A 132 -6.33 -10.61 8.62
CA PRO A 132 -6.84 -9.26 8.40
C PRO A 132 -6.04 -8.43 7.38
N HIS A 133 -4.70 -8.60 7.31
CA HIS A 133 -3.88 -7.86 6.35
C HIS A 133 -4.17 -8.31 4.91
N THR A 134 -4.34 -9.63 4.71
CA THR A 134 -4.75 -10.19 3.41
C THR A 134 -6.18 -9.76 3.06
N ALA A 135 -7.08 -9.68 4.06
CA ALA A 135 -8.46 -9.23 3.85
C ALA A 135 -8.54 -7.76 3.39
N VAL A 136 -7.68 -6.88 3.90
CA VAL A 136 -7.56 -5.50 3.39
C VAL A 136 -7.22 -5.49 1.90
N ALA A 137 -6.30 -6.35 1.46
CA ALA A 137 -5.95 -6.44 0.04
C ALA A 137 -7.09 -7.05 -0.79
N ALA A 138 -7.73 -8.12 -0.31
CA ALA A 138 -8.86 -8.77 -0.98
C ALA A 138 -10.04 -7.79 -1.16
N HIS A 139 -10.40 -7.05 -0.10
CA HIS A 139 -11.45 -6.02 -0.19
C HIS A 139 -11.12 -4.94 -1.22
N ALA A 140 -9.85 -4.53 -1.32
CA ALA A 140 -9.44 -3.56 -2.33
C ALA A 140 -9.62 -4.09 -3.77
N VAL A 141 -9.39 -5.40 -3.98
CA VAL A 141 -9.63 -6.07 -5.28
C VAL A 141 -11.11 -6.07 -5.64
N ASP A 142 -12.01 -6.35 -4.70
CA ASP A 142 -13.47 -6.35 -4.90
C ASP A 142 -14.03 -4.98 -5.35
N ARG A 143 -13.23 -3.91 -5.24
CA ARG A 143 -13.58 -2.54 -5.68
C ARG A 143 -13.03 -2.17 -7.05
N LEU A 144 -12.33 -3.10 -7.70
CA LEU A 144 -11.81 -2.90 -9.04
C LEU A 144 -12.88 -3.17 -10.11
N GLU A 145 -12.62 -2.66 -11.30
CA GLU A 145 -13.36 -3.08 -12.50
C GLU A 145 -13.12 -4.57 -12.77
N GLU A 146 -14.11 -5.25 -13.33
CA GLU A 146 -14.10 -6.71 -13.50
C GLU A 146 -12.88 -7.23 -14.28
N GLU A 147 -12.43 -6.50 -15.31
CA GLU A 147 -11.24 -6.85 -16.09
C GLU A 147 -9.97 -6.88 -15.24
N LEU A 148 -9.79 -5.90 -14.36
CA LEU A 148 -8.64 -5.84 -13.46
C LEU A 148 -8.75 -6.88 -12.34
N MET A 149 -9.94 -7.15 -11.84
CA MET A 149 -10.17 -8.11 -10.76
C MET A 149 -9.74 -9.52 -11.16
N ASN A 150 -10.11 -9.99 -12.35
CA ASN A 150 -9.86 -11.35 -12.81
C ASN A 150 -8.38 -11.70 -13.03
N GLU A 151 -7.51 -10.70 -13.20
CA GLU A 151 -6.07 -10.88 -13.45
C GLU A 151 -5.22 -10.41 -12.25
N THR A 152 -5.83 -10.17 -11.10
CA THR A 152 -5.14 -9.62 -9.92
C THR A 152 -4.56 -10.74 -9.05
N VAL A 153 -3.28 -10.58 -8.67
CA VAL A 153 -2.59 -11.42 -7.68
C VAL A 153 -2.52 -10.68 -6.35
N ILE A 154 -3.03 -11.30 -5.29
CA ILE A 154 -2.97 -10.77 -3.92
C ILE A 154 -1.72 -11.33 -3.23
N LEU A 155 -0.85 -10.44 -2.73
CA LEU A 155 0.31 -10.83 -1.94
C LEU A 155 -0.10 -10.99 -0.46
N SER A 156 -0.20 -12.23 -0.01
CA SER A 156 -0.50 -12.60 1.37
C SER A 156 0.80 -12.88 2.12
N THR A 157 1.43 -11.85 2.66
CA THR A 157 2.77 -11.94 3.29
C THR A 157 2.76 -11.83 4.80
N ALA A 158 1.65 -11.40 5.42
CA ALA A 158 1.51 -11.30 6.86
C ALA A 158 0.68 -12.47 7.40
N CYS A 159 1.22 -13.69 7.37
CA CYS A 159 0.53 -14.87 7.90
C CYS A 159 0.66 -14.92 9.42
N LEU A 160 -0.24 -14.28 10.15
CA LEU A 160 -0.25 -14.25 11.62
C LEU A 160 -0.61 -15.63 12.25
N LEU A 161 -1.17 -16.55 11.49
CA LEU A 161 -1.47 -17.91 11.95
C LEU A 161 -0.21 -18.70 12.32
N TYR A 162 0.95 -18.31 11.78
CA TYR A 162 2.25 -18.95 12.06
C TYR A 162 3.18 -18.09 12.91
N THR A 163 2.83 -16.84 13.21
CA THR A 163 3.65 -15.91 13.99
C THR A 163 3.15 -15.71 15.41
N SER A 164 2.04 -16.35 15.78
CA SER A 164 1.62 -16.40 17.19
C SER A 164 2.71 -17.14 17.98
N PRO A 165 3.30 -16.53 19.02
CA PRO A 165 4.23 -17.26 19.86
C PRO A 165 3.51 -18.48 20.41
N SER A 166 4.09 -19.64 20.23
CA SER A 166 3.63 -20.86 20.89
C SER A 166 3.55 -20.60 22.39
N PRO A 167 2.47 -20.96 23.07
CA PRO A 167 2.34 -20.76 24.51
C PRO A 167 3.42 -21.50 25.29
#